data_ebc8c0b418be635113c44accef375e96
#
_entry.id   ebc8c0b418be635113c44accef375e96
#
_cell.length_a   1.000
_cell.length_b   1.000
_cell.length_c   1.000
_cell.angle_alpha   90.00
_cell.angle_beta   90.00
_cell.angle_gamma   90.00
#
_symmetry.space_group_name_H-M   'P 1'
#
loop_
_entity.id
_entity.type
_entity.pdbx_description
1 polymer ?
#
loop_
_entity_poly.entity_id
_entity_poly.type
_entity_poly.pdbx_seq_one_letter_code
_entity_poly.pdbx_strand_id
1 'polypeptide(L)'
;MLYALDRSQLKRLRRRDLVFEFRGAEMLSAQFRTDPDVVKAILPKPLGPADEPLAQAFVARYPETNFGVSYSEGALFLRAVYKEEPGWYCLAMPVDNDMAMVGGREQFGYPKKIAEEITLERNGDHVIGRVVRRGVEVLHIEAELTDPVGGADLDAVGPAVSDLEGRPCRKVVSFLFKFSRSPDGRGFDFVPRLVREVVLFRPRDDLRSGNGKLEMVSSPYDPLGDIPVRDLMNISYGTWDNDMLPGRVIARVTNPAGFARHAMFKGDYVGWFQDKGEDELPPPPNRRERARRWKTMQEY
;
A
#
# COMPACT_ATOMS: atom_id res chain seq x y z
N MET A 1 33.60 -1.05 9.05
CA MET A 1 32.49 -2.00 8.86
C MET A 1 32.56 -2.48 7.42
N LEU A 2 32.56 -3.78 7.19
CA LEU A 2 32.55 -4.36 5.84
C LEU A 2 31.11 -4.55 5.37
N TYR A 3 30.89 -4.57 4.05
CA TYR A 3 29.57 -4.88 3.44
C TYR A 3 29.16 -6.35 3.60
N ALA A 4 29.79 -7.08 4.53
CA ALA A 4 29.49 -8.46 4.86
C ALA A 4 29.37 -8.62 6.39
N LEU A 5 28.33 -9.28 6.83
CA LEU A 5 28.11 -9.61 8.23
C LEU A 5 28.75 -10.97 8.54
N ASP A 6 29.41 -11.09 9.70
CA ASP A 6 29.86 -12.37 10.20
C ASP A 6 28.69 -13.25 10.70
N ARG A 7 29.00 -14.52 10.98
CA ARG A 7 27.98 -15.49 11.44
C ARG A 7 27.32 -15.08 12.76
N SER A 8 28.05 -14.41 13.66
CA SER A 8 27.52 -13.99 14.95
C SER A 8 26.55 -12.81 14.78
N GLN A 9 26.86 -11.87 13.90
CA GLN A 9 26.00 -10.75 13.53
C GLN A 9 24.72 -11.24 12.86
N LEU A 10 24.83 -12.16 11.89
CA LEU A 10 23.66 -12.79 11.26
C LEU A 10 22.78 -13.55 12.27
N LYS A 11 23.38 -14.26 13.24
CA LYS A 11 22.64 -14.96 14.28
C LYS A 11 21.89 -13.99 15.19
N ARG A 12 22.47 -12.82 15.51
CA ARG A 12 21.79 -11.75 16.28
C ARG A 12 20.60 -11.16 15.51
N LEU A 13 20.75 -10.88 14.23
CA LEU A 13 19.66 -10.37 13.39
C LEU A 13 18.50 -11.35 13.28
N ARG A 14 18.78 -12.64 13.15
CA ARG A 14 17.74 -13.70 13.07
C ARG A 14 16.98 -13.92 14.39
N ARG A 15 17.49 -13.42 15.50
CA ARG A 15 16.84 -13.51 16.82
C ARG A 15 15.97 -12.30 17.16
N ARG A 16 16.01 -11.25 16.34
CA ARG A 16 15.12 -10.11 16.50
C ARG A 16 13.70 -10.52 16.15
N ASP A 17 12.76 -10.07 16.96
CA ASP A 17 11.35 -10.19 16.63
C ASP A 17 11.11 -9.49 15.29
N LEU A 18 10.37 -10.18 14.42
CA LEU A 18 10.04 -9.67 13.09
C LEU A 18 8.79 -8.76 13.12
N VAL A 19 8.39 -8.31 14.29
CA VAL A 19 7.31 -7.34 14.46
C VAL A 19 7.89 -5.96 14.19
N PHE A 20 7.28 -5.25 13.27
CA PHE A 20 7.58 -3.84 13.02
C PHE A 20 6.66 -2.99 13.88
N GLU A 21 7.26 -2.19 14.74
CA GLU A 21 6.56 -1.36 15.71
C GLU A 21 6.59 0.09 15.27
N PHE A 22 5.42 0.71 15.34
CA PHE A 22 5.21 2.13 15.05
C PHE A 22 4.57 2.74 16.30
N ARG A 23 5.18 3.78 16.83
CA ARG A 23 4.73 4.42 18.06
C ARG A 23 4.32 5.85 17.80
N GLY A 24 3.10 6.20 18.30
CA GLY A 24 2.56 7.55 18.12
C GLY A 24 2.27 7.90 16.66
N ALA A 25 1.87 6.92 15.85
CA ALA A 25 1.49 7.15 14.47
C ALA A 25 0.26 8.07 14.38
N GLU A 26 0.41 9.22 13.76
CA GLU A 26 -0.70 10.12 13.47
C GLU A 26 -1.30 9.74 12.11
N MET A 27 -2.62 9.56 12.04
CA MET A 27 -3.30 9.10 10.83
C MET A 27 -4.58 9.90 10.60
N LEU A 28 -4.71 10.46 9.41
CA LEU A 28 -5.95 11.01 8.85
C LEU A 28 -6.46 10.05 7.80
N SER A 29 -7.63 9.48 8.03
CA SER A 29 -8.21 8.42 7.20
C SER A 29 -9.57 8.83 6.69
N ALA A 30 -9.86 8.52 5.43
CA ALA A 30 -11.16 8.67 4.79
C ALA A 30 -11.65 7.31 4.28
N GLN A 31 -12.83 6.87 4.72
CA GLN A 31 -13.47 5.67 4.23
C GLN A 31 -14.66 6.04 3.34
N PHE A 32 -14.77 5.36 2.20
CA PHE A 32 -15.80 5.69 1.21
C PHE A 32 -16.28 4.46 0.44
N ARG A 33 -17.47 4.55 -0.15
CA ARG A 33 -17.95 3.60 -1.16
C ARG A 33 -17.45 4.02 -2.54
N THR A 34 -17.01 3.05 -3.31
CA THR A 34 -16.59 3.23 -4.70
C THR A 34 -17.47 2.41 -5.65
N ASP A 35 -17.10 2.33 -6.91
CA ASP A 35 -17.82 1.58 -7.92
C ASP A 35 -17.46 0.08 -7.86
N PRO A 36 -18.44 -0.84 -7.72
CA PRO A 36 -18.19 -2.27 -7.62
C PRO A 36 -17.53 -2.85 -8.89
N ASP A 37 -17.83 -2.32 -10.07
CA ASP A 37 -17.21 -2.79 -11.32
C ASP A 37 -15.74 -2.37 -11.40
N VAL A 38 -15.40 -1.19 -10.90
CA VAL A 38 -14.00 -0.73 -10.78
C VAL A 38 -13.24 -1.65 -9.82
N VAL A 39 -13.79 -1.95 -8.64
CA VAL A 39 -13.16 -2.89 -7.68
C VAL A 39 -12.92 -4.24 -8.33
N LYS A 40 -13.94 -4.79 -9.01
CA LYS A 40 -13.84 -6.09 -9.70
C LYS A 40 -12.78 -6.11 -10.81
N ALA A 41 -12.63 -5.00 -11.54
CA ALA A 41 -11.64 -4.88 -12.62
C ALA A 41 -10.20 -4.78 -12.11
N ILE A 42 -10.00 -4.17 -10.93
CA ILE A 42 -8.69 -3.86 -10.36
C ILE A 42 -8.14 -5.00 -9.50
N LEU A 43 -8.99 -5.74 -8.77
CA LEU A 43 -8.52 -6.79 -7.86
C LEU A 43 -7.81 -7.92 -8.59
N PRO A 44 -6.52 -8.18 -8.28
CA PRO A 44 -5.81 -9.30 -8.89
C PRO A 44 -6.30 -10.64 -8.32
N LYS A 45 -6.50 -11.63 -9.16
CA LYS A 45 -6.77 -13.00 -8.69
C LYS A 45 -5.58 -13.54 -7.88
N PRO A 46 -5.82 -14.25 -6.75
CA PRO A 46 -7.09 -14.92 -6.36
C PRO A 46 -8.00 -14.09 -5.43
N LEU A 47 -7.77 -12.77 -5.26
CA LEU A 47 -8.68 -11.93 -4.52
C LEU A 47 -10.03 -11.79 -5.26
N GLY A 48 -11.10 -11.68 -4.49
CA GLY A 48 -12.43 -11.32 -4.95
C GLY A 48 -12.91 -10.02 -4.29
N PRO A 49 -13.92 -9.35 -4.88
CA PRO A 49 -14.57 -8.22 -4.23
C PRO A 49 -15.29 -8.68 -2.95
N ALA A 50 -15.37 -7.78 -1.97
CA ALA A 50 -16.26 -7.94 -0.82
C ALA A 50 -17.70 -7.60 -1.20
N ASP A 51 -18.64 -7.89 -0.29
CA ASP A 51 -20.05 -7.61 -0.50
C ASP A 51 -20.32 -6.09 -0.66
N GLU A 52 -19.61 -5.26 0.10
CA GLU A 52 -19.62 -3.82 -0.07
C GLU A 52 -18.33 -3.34 -0.75
N PRO A 53 -18.45 -2.46 -1.77
CA PRO A 53 -17.30 -1.91 -2.51
C PRO A 53 -16.66 -0.77 -1.73
N LEU A 54 -16.12 -1.07 -0.55
CA LEU A 54 -15.46 -0.09 0.30
C LEU A 54 -14.03 0.16 -0.15
N ALA A 55 -13.63 1.41 0.01
CA ALA A 55 -12.26 1.86 -0.13
C ALA A 55 -11.86 2.73 1.06
N GLN A 56 -10.55 2.81 1.31
CA GLN A 56 -9.99 3.66 2.36
C GLN A 56 -8.74 4.34 1.82
N ALA A 57 -8.69 5.66 1.95
CA ALA A 57 -7.48 6.44 1.76
C ALA A 57 -7.01 6.98 3.10
N PHE A 58 -5.68 7.11 3.28
CA PHE A 58 -5.15 7.79 4.45
C PHE A 58 -3.85 8.52 4.14
N VAL A 59 -3.53 9.50 4.99
CA VAL A 59 -2.21 10.10 5.14
C VAL A 59 -1.77 9.90 6.58
N ALA A 60 -0.55 9.39 6.78
CA ALA A 60 -0.01 9.07 8.09
C ALA A 60 1.41 9.58 8.26
N ARG A 61 1.77 9.94 9.50
CA ARG A 61 3.11 10.24 9.95
C ARG A 61 3.52 9.24 11.03
N TYR A 62 4.67 8.60 10.86
CA TYR A 62 5.26 7.66 11.81
C TYR A 62 6.50 8.28 12.45
N PRO A 63 6.39 8.94 13.61
CA PRO A 63 7.51 9.63 14.23
C PRO A 63 8.56 8.68 14.80
N GLU A 64 8.15 7.50 15.24
CA GLU A 64 9.01 6.52 15.88
C GLU A 64 8.73 5.10 15.35
N THR A 65 9.82 4.42 14.94
CA THR A 65 9.77 3.01 14.52
C THR A 65 10.93 2.22 15.13
N ASN A 66 10.71 0.93 15.40
CA ASN A 66 11.78 0.07 15.93
C ASN A 66 12.85 -0.31 14.88
N PHE A 67 12.70 0.10 13.64
CA PHE A 67 13.70 -0.04 12.59
C PHE A 67 14.49 1.25 12.30
N GLY A 68 14.29 2.29 13.11
CA GLY A 68 15.20 3.42 13.23
C GLY A 68 14.98 4.56 12.23
N VAL A 69 13.81 4.65 11.61
CA VAL A 69 13.45 5.78 10.74
C VAL A 69 12.10 6.36 11.13
N SER A 70 11.94 7.68 11.00
CA SER A 70 10.64 8.34 10.95
C SER A 70 10.28 8.60 9.49
N TYR A 71 9.01 8.50 9.15
CA TYR A 71 8.56 8.75 7.79
C TYR A 71 7.06 9.04 7.72
N SER A 72 6.63 9.53 6.56
CA SER A 72 5.22 9.71 6.23
C SER A 72 4.81 8.82 5.08
N GLU A 73 3.54 8.45 5.03
CA GLU A 73 2.98 7.72 3.91
C GLU A 73 1.54 8.12 3.62
N GLY A 74 1.15 8.02 2.35
CA GLY A 74 -0.23 7.98 1.94
C GLY A 74 -0.57 6.58 1.45
N ALA A 75 -1.85 6.22 1.49
CA ALA A 75 -2.26 4.93 0.94
C ALA A 75 -3.69 4.94 0.43
N LEU A 76 -3.95 4.01 -0.50
CA LEU A 76 -5.28 3.67 -0.98
C LEU A 76 -5.46 2.16 -0.92
N PHE A 77 -6.52 1.74 -0.23
CA PHE A 77 -6.90 0.35 -0.07
C PHE A 77 -8.30 0.09 -0.64
N LEU A 78 -8.49 -1.11 -1.17
CA LEU A 78 -9.81 -1.62 -1.59
C LEU A 78 -10.21 -2.80 -0.73
N ARG A 79 -11.48 -2.84 -0.31
CA ARG A 79 -12.01 -3.99 0.42
C ARG A 79 -12.03 -5.21 -0.49
N ALA A 80 -11.46 -6.32 -0.01
CA ALA A 80 -11.29 -7.54 -0.78
C ALA A 80 -11.50 -8.77 0.10
N VAL A 81 -11.73 -9.91 -0.53
CA VAL A 81 -11.89 -11.20 0.15
C VAL A 81 -10.93 -12.21 -0.46
N TYR A 82 -10.22 -12.96 0.38
CA TYR A 82 -9.52 -14.16 -0.02
C TYR A 82 -10.15 -15.37 0.65
N LYS A 83 -10.76 -16.27 -0.15
CA LYS A 83 -11.65 -17.33 0.33
C LYS A 83 -12.80 -16.68 1.11
N GLU A 84 -12.87 -16.91 2.42
CA GLU A 84 -13.91 -16.32 3.29
C GLU A 84 -13.37 -15.21 4.19
N GLU A 85 -12.05 -14.94 4.15
CA GLU A 85 -11.43 -13.91 4.98
C GLU A 85 -11.51 -12.54 4.30
N PRO A 86 -12.23 -11.57 4.90
CA PRO A 86 -12.23 -10.19 4.43
C PRO A 86 -10.95 -9.48 4.87
N GLY A 87 -10.47 -8.57 4.02
CA GLY A 87 -9.28 -7.75 4.28
C GLY A 87 -9.20 -6.55 3.33
N TRP A 88 -8.05 -5.89 3.32
CA TRP A 88 -7.79 -4.71 2.53
C TRP A 88 -6.67 -4.98 1.53
N TYR A 89 -6.96 -4.87 0.24
CA TYR A 89 -5.93 -4.89 -0.79
C TYR A 89 -5.27 -3.53 -0.89
N CYS A 90 -3.96 -3.46 -0.65
CA CYS A 90 -3.20 -2.23 -0.80
C CYS A 90 -2.95 -1.95 -2.29
N LEU A 91 -3.63 -0.94 -2.84
CA LEU A 91 -3.54 -0.56 -4.25
C LEU A 91 -2.39 0.42 -4.51
N ALA A 92 -2.22 1.42 -3.64
CA ALA A 92 -1.14 2.40 -3.71
C ALA A 92 -0.64 2.75 -2.31
N MET A 93 0.66 3.04 -2.19
CA MET A 93 1.27 3.44 -0.91
C MET A 93 2.53 4.28 -1.16
N PRO A 94 2.39 5.57 -1.54
CA PRO A 94 3.52 6.49 -1.58
C PRO A 94 4.09 6.74 -0.18
N VAL A 95 5.43 6.88 -0.12
CA VAL A 95 6.20 7.16 1.12
C VAL A 95 7.29 8.18 0.84
N ASP A 96 7.79 8.84 1.87
CA ASP A 96 8.87 9.84 1.78
C ASP A 96 10.26 9.29 2.18
N ASN A 97 10.36 7.99 2.49
CA ASN A 97 11.58 7.36 2.98
C ASN A 97 11.94 6.09 2.21
N ASP A 98 13.19 5.98 1.78
CA ASP A 98 13.69 4.87 0.96
C ASP A 98 13.76 3.54 1.74
N MET A 99 14.17 3.54 3.01
CA MET A 99 14.23 2.34 3.84
C MET A 99 12.81 1.78 4.08
N ALA A 100 11.85 2.65 4.37
CA ALA A 100 10.43 2.27 4.48
C ALA A 100 9.88 1.72 3.16
N MET A 101 10.29 2.29 2.01
CA MET A 101 9.92 1.81 0.70
C MET A 101 10.52 0.42 0.43
N VAL A 102 11.84 0.27 0.56
CA VAL A 102 12.55 -0.98 0.24
C VAL A 102 12.06 -2.11 1.15
N GLY A 103 12.00 -1.88 2.47
CA GLY A 103 11.50 -2.89 3.43
C GLY A 103 10.07 -3.33 3.11
N GLY A 104 9.17 -2.39 2.85
CA GLY A 104 7.78 -2.67 2.51
C GLY A 104 7.63 -3.46 1.21
N ARG A 105 8.38 -3.10 0.17
CA ARG A 105 8.33 -3.76 -1.14
C ARG A 105 8.97 -5.15 -1.11
N GLU A 106 10.22 -5.20 -0.62
CA GLU A 106 11.03 -6.42 -0.73
C GLU A 106 10.61 -7.49 0.28
N GLN A 107 10.15 -7.10 1.47
CA GLN A 107 9.74 -8.06 2.49
C GLN A 107 8.27 -8.48 2.34
N PHE A 108 7.35 -7.54 2.21
CA PHE A 108 5.91 -7.79 2.26
C PHE A 108 5.22 -7.75 0.90
N GLY A 109 5.69 -6.88 0.00
CA GLY A 109 5.07 -6.69 -1.31
C GLY A 109 4.14 -5.46 -1.40
N TYR A 110 4.22 -4.54 -0.46
CA TYR A 110 3.51 -3.25 -0.54
C TYR A 110 3.86 -2.51 -1.85
N PRO A 111 2.91 -1.83 -2.50
CA PRO A 111 3.15 -1.05 -3.72
C PRO A 111 3.76 0.33 -3.41
N LYS A 112 4.78 0.36 -2.52
CA LYS A 112 5.41 1.61 -2.10
C LYS A 112 6.20 2.25 -3.23
N LYS A 113 6.12 3.58 -3.32
CA LYS A 113 6.85 4.45 -4.25
C LYS A 113 7.28 5.70 -3.50
N ILE A 114 8.39 6.34 -3.90
CA ILE A 114 8.79 7.60 -3.29
C ILE A 114 7.86 8.73 -3.76
N ALA A 115 7.34 9.48 -2.80
CA ALA A 115 6.65 10.75 -3.01
C ALA A 115 7.63 11.93 -2.88
N GLU A 116 7.31 13.03 -3.52
CA GLU A 116 8.08 14.27 -3.39
C GLU A 116 7.74 14.97 -2.08
N GLU A 117 6.47 14.91 -1.69
CA GLU A 117 5.97 15.53 -0.48
C GLU A 117 4.80 14.71 0.09
N ILE A 118 4.82 14.51 1.40
CA ILE A 118 3.70 13.98 2.17
C ILE A 118 3.57 14.82 3.42
N THR A 119 2.47 15.54 3.56
CA THR A 119 2.20 16.40 4.72
C THR A 119 0.95 15.94 5.47
N LEU A 120 1.00 16.05 6.78
CA LEU A 120 -0.13 15.90 7.68
C LEU A 120 -0.07 17.04 8.70
N GLU A 121 -0.96 17.99 8.53
CA GLU A 121 -0.99 19.22 9.31
C GLU A 121 -2.30 19.31 10.09
N ARG A 122 -2.21 19.71 11.35
CA ARG A 122 -3.37 19.91 12.20
C ARG A 122 -3.29 21.27 12.89
N ASN A 123 -4.40 22.01 12.83
CA ASN A 123 -4.58 23.28 13.53
C ASN A 123 -5.92 23.26 14.25
N GLY A 124 -5.88 22.95 15.55
CA GLY A 124 -7.09 22.74 16.33
C GLY A 124 -7.90 21.53 15.85
N ASP A 125 -9.12 21.75 15.41
CA ASP A 125 -9.99 20.72 14.86
C ASP A 125 -9.86 20.57 13.34
N HIS A 126 -9.19 21.50 12.67
CA HIS A 126 -8.93 21.42 11.24
C HIS A 126 -7.67 20.59 10.95
N VAL A 127 -7.78 19.61 10.05
CA VAL A 127 -6.69 18.74 9.68
C VAL A 127 -6.62 18.54 8.17
N ILE A 128 -5.40 18.57 7.62
CA ILE A 128 -5.14 18.36 6.18
C ILE A 128 -4.02 17.34 6.01
N GLY A 129 -4.26 16.37 5.12
CA GLY A 129 -3.27 15.41 4.67
C GLY A 129 -3.11 15.46 3.15
N ARG A 130 -1.88 15.53 2.64
CA ARG A 130 -1.56 15.64 1.22
C ARG A 130 -0.46 14.68 0.80
N VAL A 131 -0.53 14.25 -0.45
CA VAL A 131 0.51 13.46 -1.11
C VAL A 131 0.78 14.03 -2.50
N VAL A 132 2.01 14.44 -2.74
CA VAL A 132 2.46 14.93 -4.06
C VAL A 132 3.42 13.93 -4.68
N ARG A 133 3.13 13.52 -5.91
CA ARG A 133 4.00 12.66 -6.70
C ARG A 133 4.15 13.20 -8.13
N ARG A 134 5.41 13.36 -8.57
CA ARG A 134 5.75 13.87 -9.90
C ARG A 134 5.02 15.16 -10.26
N GLY A 135 4.99 16.08 -9.27
CA GLY A 135 4.35 17.39 -9.42
C GLY A 135 2.81 17.37 -9.41
N VAL A 136 2.18 16.21 -9.12
CA VAL A 136 0.72 16.09 -9.01
C VAL A 136 0.35 15.79 -7.57
N GLU A 137 -0.55 16.57 -6.97
CA GLU A 137 -1.20 16.24 -5.70
C GLU A 137 -2.21 15.11 -5.96
N VAL A 138 -1.75 13.87 -5.75
CA VAL A 138 -2.53 12.68 -6.08
C VAL A 138 -3.55 12.30 -5.01
N LEU A 139 -3.36 12.78 -3.78
CA LEU A 139 -4.27 12.55 -2.64
C LEU A 139 -4.34 13.79 -1.77
N HIS A 140 -5.56 14.23 -1.47
CA HIS A 140 -5.89 15.29 -0.53
C HIS A 140 -7.05 14.86 0.36
N ILE A 141 -6.84 14.92 1.67
CA ILE A 141 -7.87 14.71 2.68
C ILE A 141 -7.89 15.95 3.57
N GLU A 142 -9.06 16.53 3.76
CA GLU A 142 -9.26 17.69 4.65
C GLU A 142 -10.51 17.48 5.48
N ALA A 143 -10.45 17.77 6.77
CA ALA A 143 -11.57 17.59 7.67
C ALA A 143 -11.61 18.61 8.81
N GLU A 144 -12.84 18.89 9.26
CA GLU A 144 -13.14 19.52 10.54
C GLU A 144 -13.56 18.41 11.52
N LEU A 145 -12.75 18.19 12.54
CA LEU A 145 -12.90 17.13 13.53
C LEU A 145 -13.79 17.59 14.68
N THR A 146 -15.09 17.30 14.61
CA THR A 146 -16.09 17.80 15.56
C THR A 146 -16.42 16.80 16.66
N ASP A 147 -16.32 15.49 16.36
CA ASP A 147 -16.85 14.45 17.22
C ASP A 147 -15.74 13.52 17.75
N PRO A 148 -15.86 13.01 18.98
CA PRO A 148 -15.02 11.93 19.44
C PRO A 148 -15.35 10.65 18.64
N VAL A 149 -14.31 9.86 18.33
CA VAL A 149 -14.50 8.56 17.66
C VAL A 149 -15.27 7.61 18.58
N GLY A 150 -16.41 7.13 18.12
CA GLY A 150 -17.24 6.17 18.84
C GLY A 150 -16.86 4.71 18.61
N GLY A 151 -17.56 3.80 19.27
CA GLY A 151 -17.35 2.36 19.10
C GLY A 151 -17.54 1.88 17.67
N ALA A 152 -18.53 2.41 16.95
CA ALA A 152 -18.79 2.08 15.54
C ALA A 152 -17.64 2.48 14.61
N ASP A 153 -17.01 3.63 14.84
CA ASP A 153 -15.85 4.07 14.06
C ASP A 153 -14.62 3.18 14.31
N LEU A 154 -14.44 2.75 15.56
CA LEU A 154 -13.38 1.78 15.91
C LEU A 154 -13.65 0.41 15.28
N ASP A 155 -14.91 -0.02 15.18
CA ASP A 155 -15.27 -1.26 14.50
C ASP A 155 -15.02 -1.19 12.98
N ALA A 156 -15.14 0.00 12.40
CA ALA A 156 -14.78 0.26 11.00
C ALA A 156 -13.27 0.08 10.74
N VAL A 157 -12.40 0.36 11.71
CA VAL A 157 -10.96 0.06 11.63
C VAL A 157 -10.73 -1.46 11.52
N GLY A 158 -11.41 -2.22 12.37
CA GLY A 158 -11.32 -3.68 12.36
C GLY A 158 -11.85 -4.32 13.65
N PRO A 159 -12.00 -5.64 13.68
CA PRO A 159 -12.50 -6.34 14.86
C PRO A 159 -11.60 -6.13 16.08
N ALA A 160 -12.25 -6.00 17.25
CA ALA A 160 -11.57 -5.93 18.54
C ALA A 160 -10.92 -7.27 18.86
N VAL A 161 -9.65 -7.24 19.23
CA VAL A 161 -8.85 -8.40 19.65
C VAL A 161 -7.92 -7.97 20.78
N SER A 162 -7.18 -8.93 21.36
CA SER A 162 -6.05 -8.63 22.24
C SER A 162 -4.73 -8.92 21.53
N ASP A 163 -3.71 -8.10 21.81
CA ASP A 163 -2.34 -8.38 21.39
C ASP A 163 -1.69 -9.49 22.25
N LEU A 164 -0.40 -9.77 22.02
CA LEU A 164 0.34 -10.80 22.75
C LEU A 164 0.50 -10.52 24.25
N GLU A 165 0.31 -9.27 24.66
CA GLU A 165 0.39 -8.83 26.07
C GLU A 165 -1.00 -8.67 26.70
N GLY A 166 -2.07 -9.05 25.97
CA GLY A 166 -3.45 -8.96 26.44
C GLY A 166 -4.06 -7.55 26.33
N ARG A 167 -3.39 -6.59 25.71
CA ARG A 167 -3.90 -5.21 25.53
C ARG A 167 -4.94 -5.17 24.42
N PRO A 168 -6.03 -4.41 24.60
CA PRO A 168 -7.06 -4.26 23.55
C PRO A 168 -6.49 -3.55 22.31
N CYS A 169 -6.79 -4.09 21.14
CA CYS A 169 -6.39 -3.54 19.86
C CYS A 169 -7.42 -3.86 18.76
N ARG A 170 -7.26 -3.24 17.60
CA ARG A 170 -8.03 -3.51 16.38
C ARG A 170 -7.17 -4.26 15.38
N LYS A 171 -7.68 -5.36 14.85
CA LYS A 171 -6.96 -6.20 13.89
C LYS A 171 -7.33 -5.78 12.47
N VAL A 172 -6.33 -5.38 11.70
CA VAL A 172 -6.47 -5.10 10.26
C VAL A 172 -5.74 -6.17 9.47
N VAL A 173 -6.40 -6.78 8.50
CA VAL A 173 -5.82 -7.74 7.56
C VAL A 173 -5.57 -7.05 6.24
N SER A 174 -4.32 -7.09 5.77
CA SER A 174 -3.92 -6.57 4.47
C SER A 174 -3.53 -7.69 3.52
N PHE A 175 -3.94 -7.56 2.26
CA PHE A 175 -3.56 -8.43 1.16
C PHE A 175 -2.59 -7.71 0.24
N LEU A 176 -1.45 -8.33 0.01
CA LEU A 176 -0.35 -7.76 -0.75
C LEU A 176 0.14 -8.76 -1.79
N PHE A 177 0.64 -8.27 -2.92
CA PHE A 177 1.29 -9.13 -3.88
C PHE A 177 2.80 -8.90 -3.91
N LYS A 178 3.54 -9.90 -3.46
CA LYS A 178 4.99 -9.91 -3.53
C LYS A 178 5.47 -10.53 -4.84
N PHE A 179 6.22 -9.76 -5.61
CA PHE A 179 6.83 -10.17 -6.87
C PHE A 179 8.06 -9.34 -7.18
N SER A 180 8.94 -9.85 -8.02
CA SER A 180 10.04 -9.15 -8.66
C SER A 180 9.97 -9.35 -10.17
N ARG A 181 10.27 -8.29 -10.92
CA ARG A 181 10.38 -8.39 -12.38
C ARG A 181 11.67 -9.12 -12.73
N SER A 182 11.61 -10.02 -13.70
CA SER A 182 12.79 -10.67 -14.22
C SER A 182 13.73 -9.66 -14.89
N PRO A 183 15.06 -9.76 -14.69
CA PRO A 183 16.02 -8.84 -15.28
C PRO A 183 16.07 -8.89 -16.81
N ASP A 184 15.59 -9.97 -17.41
CA ASP A 184 15.44 -10.10 -18.86
C ASP A 184 14.21 -9.36 -19.43
N GLY A 185 13.43 -8.65 -18.56
CA GLY A 185 12.22 -7.96 -18.91
C GLY A 185 11.02 -8.89 -19.18
N ARG A 186 11.15 -10.21 -19.04
CA ARG A 186 10.12 -11.20 -19.36
C ARG A 186 9.47 -11.78 -18.10
N GLY A 187 8.36 -11.19 -17.70
CA GLY A 187 7.59 -11.74 -16.58
C GLY A 187 8.22 -11.46 -15.21
N PHE A 188 8.38 -12.48 -14.39
CA PHE A 188 8.76 -12.38 -12.98
C PHE A 188 9.85 -13.39 -12.63
N ASP A 189 10.77 -13.01 -11.72
CA ASP A 189 11.84 -13.89 -11.20
C ASP A 189 11.27 -15.11 -10.46
N PHE A 190 10.13 -14.93 -9.82
CA PHE A 190 9.38 -15.99 -9.17
C PHE A 190 7.89 -15.78 -9.37
N VAL A 191 7.12 -16.85 -9.26
CA VAL A 191 5.65 -16.75 -9.32
C VAL A 191 5.15 -15.78 -8.27
N PRO A 192 4.40 -14.72 -8.66
CA PRO A 192 3.87 -13.75 -7.71
C PRO A 192 3.08 -14.41 -6.57
N ARG A 193 3.26 -13.91 -5.36
CA ARG A 193 2.73 -14.49 -4.13
C ARG A 193 1.75 -13.55 -3.48
N LEU A 194 0.58 -14.07 -3.11
CA LEU A 194 -0.33 -13.35 -2.24
C LEU A 194 0.17 -13.48 -0.80
N VAL A 195 0.43 -12.35 -0.19
CA VAL A 195 0.86 -12.23 1.21
C VAL A 195 -0.31 -11.69 2.02
N ARG A 196 -0.61 -12.36 3.12
CA ARG A 196 -1.50 -11.88 4.17
C ARG A 196 -0.64 -11.27 5.26
N GLU A 197 -0.92 -10.04 5.59
CA GLU A 197 -0.25 -9.29 6.63
C GLU A 197 -1.30 -8.84 7.66
N VAL A 198 -0.92 -8.71 8.91
CA VAL A 198 -1.78 -8.25 10.01
C VAL A 198 -1.13 -7.11 10.74
N VAL A 199 -1.87 -6.02 10.86
CA VAL A 199 -1.50 -4.91 11.75
C VAL A 199 -2.47 -4.88 12.94
N LEU A 200 -1.90 -4.75 14.12
CA LEU A 200 -2.64 -4.52 15.36
C LEU A 200 -2.56 -3.03 15.70
N PHE A 201 -3.70 -2.36 15.67
CA PHE A 201 -3.82 -0.94 15.97
C PHE A 201 -4.29 -0.74 17.42
N ARG A 202 -3.49 -0.07 18.23
CA ARG A 202 -3.89 0.36 19.58
C ARG A 202 -4.12 1.86 19.56
N PRO A 203 -5.37 2.30 19.81
CA PRO A 203 -5.64 3.73 19.90
C PRO A 203 -4.90 4.32 21.10
N ARG A 204 -4.34 5.49 20.91
CA ARG A 204 -3.93 6.41 21.95
C ARG A 204 -5.05 7.41 22.21
N ASP A 205 -4.72 8.52 22.83
CA ASP A 205 -5.64 9.62 23.04
C ASP A 205 -5.97 10.35 21.71
N ASP A 206 -7.04 11.14 21.75
CA ASP A 206 -7.42 12.08 20.69
C ASP A 206 -7.85 11.44 19.35
N LEU A 207 -8.67 10.39 19.44
CA LEU A 207 -9.39 9.90 18.27
C LEU A 207 -10.59 10.78 17.99
N ARG A 208 -10.62 11.39 16.82
CA ARG A 208 -11.67 12.32 16.40
C ARG A 208 -12.20 11.92 15.02
N SER A 209 -13.47 12.20 14.80
CA SER A 209 -14.11 12.10 13.49
C SER A 209 -14.76 13.42 13.12
N GLY A 210 -15.10 13.59 11.86
CA GLY A 210 -15.71 14.81 11.39
C GLY A 210 -16.10 14.79 9.93
N ASN A 211 -16.51 15.95 9.46
CA ASN A 211 -16.89 16.17 8.07
C ASN A 211 -15.73 16.77 7.27
N GLY A 212 -15.69 16.48 5.98
CA GLY A 212 -14.62 17.00 5.16
C GLY A 212 -14.70 16.54 3.72
N LYS A 213 -13.56 16.57 3.03
CA LYS A 213 -13.45 16.15 1.64
C LYS A 213 -12.29 15.19 1.43
N LEU A 214 -12.44 14.35 0.42
CA LEU A 214 -11.43 13.48 -0.14
C LEU A 214 -11.32 13.77 -1.64
N GLU A 215 -10.16 14.19 -2.08
CA GLU A 215 -9.86 14.42 -3.49
C GLU A 215 -8.71 13.49 -3.90
N MET A 216 -8.91 12.78 -5.00
CA MET A 216 -7.90 11.91 -5.60
C MET A 216 -7.75 12.28 -7.07
N VAL A 217 -6.52 12.51 -7.50
CA VAL A 217 -6.20 12.93 -8.86
C VAL A 217 -5.38 11.82 -9.54
N SER A 218 -5.73 11.51 -10.78
CA SER A 218 -4.98 10.57 -11.61
C SER A 218 -3.80 11.24 -12.27
N SER A 219 -2.67 10.56 -12.27
CA SER A 219 -1.54 10.84 -13.14
C SER A 219 -1.20 9.58 -13.96
N PRO A 220 -0.37 9.69 -15.02
CA PRO A 220 0.11 8.52 -15.75
C PRO A 220 0.80 7.46 -14.90
N TYR A 221 1.32 7.84 -13.74
CA TYR A 221 2.05 6.98 -12.82
C TYR A 221 1.21 6.47 -11.65
N ASP A 222 0.21 7.25 -11.24
CA ASP A 222 -0.60 6.99 -10.05
C ASP A 222 -2.06 7.35 -10.34
N PRO A 223 -2.86 6.42 -10.90
CA PRO A 223 -4.23 6.71 -11.32
C PRO A 223 -5.22 6.59 -10.14
N LEU A 224 -5.00 7.35 -9.05
CA LEU A 224 -5.85 7.28 -7.86
C LEU A 224 -7.25 7.82 -8.13
N GLY A 225 -7.38 8.85 -8.97
CA GLY A 225 -8.65 9.44 -9.36
C GLY A 225 -9.55 8.51 -10.20
N ASP A 226 -8.99 7.40 -10.72
CA ASP A 226 -9.79 6.38 -11.42
C ASP A 226 -10.63 5.54 -10.44
N ILE A 227 -10.42 5.71 -9.12
CA ILE A 227 -11.25 5.12 -8.07
C ILE A 227 -12.27 6.16 -7.62
N PRO A 228 -13.51 6.13 -8.13
CA PRO A 228 -14.49 7.18 -7.85
C PRO A 228 -14.97 7.15 -6.39
N VAL A 229 -15.02 8.30 -5.76
CA VAL A 229 -15.66 8.49 -4.46
C VAL A 229 -17.16 8.64 -4.69
N ARG A 230 -17.94 7.60 -4.43
CA ARG A 230 -19.40 7.60 -4.60
C ARG A 230 -20.11 8.11 -3.35
N ASP A 231 -19.61 7.73 -2.18
CA ASP A 231 -20.18 8.10 -0.90
C ASP A 231 -19.04 8.16 0.13
N LEU A 232 -18.74 9.35 0.60
CA LEU A 232 -17.75 9.57 1.66
C LEU A 232 -18.41 9.30 3.00
N MET A 233 -18.05 8.19 3.63
CA MET A 233 -18.75 7.66 4.80
C MET A 233 -18.23 8.25 6.11
N ASN A 234 -16.91 8.36 6.25
CA ASN A 234 -16.27 8.81 7.48
C ASN A 234 -14.89 9.38 7.19
N ILE A 235 -14.56 10.47 7.86
CA ILE A 235 -13.18 10.94 7.99
C ILE A 235 -12.83 10.92 9.47
N SER A 236 -11.68 10.33 9.81
CA SER A 236 -11.20 10.24 11.18
C SER A 236 -9.72 10.57 11.26
N TYR A 237 -9.34 11.15 12.37
CA TYR A 237 -7.97 11.41 12.76
C TYR A 237 -7.69 10.78 14.11
N GLY A 238 -6.48 10.29 14.30
CA GLY A 238 -6.06 9.80 15.60
C GLY A 238 -4.61 9.43 15.68
N THR A 239 -4.16 9.24 16.91
CA THR A 239 -2.82 8.75 17.24
C THR A 239 -2.89 7.28 17.66
N TRP A 240 -2.02 6.47 17.09
CA TRP A 240 -2.03 5.02 17.22
C TRP A 240 -0.65 4.44 17.55
N ASP A 241 -0.63 3.32 18.27
CA ASP A 241 0.50 2.40 18.29
C ASP A 241 0.15 1.20 17.42
N ASN A 242 0.97 0.95 16.41
CA ASN A 242 0.74 -0.12 15.46
C ASN A 242 1.83 -1.18 15.59
N ASP A 243 1.43 -2.44 15.59
CA ASP A 243 2.34 -3.58 15.49
C ASP A 243 2.04 -4.35 14.21
N MET A 244 2.93 -4.27 13.24
CA MET A 244 2.84 -5.03 12.00
C MET A 244 3.49 -6.39 12.17
N LEU A 245 2.69 -7.45 12.14
CA LEU A 245 3.12 -8.81 12.38
C LEU A 245 3.83 -9.40 11.15
N PRO A 246 4.60 -10.50 11.30
CA PRO A 246 5.20 -11.19 10.17
C PRO A 246 4.18 -11.60 9.12
N GLY A 247 4.39 -11.17 7.87
CA GLY A 247 3.54 -11.53 6.74
C GLY A 247 3.62 -13.03 6.39
N ARG A 248 2.52 -13.59 5.93
CA ARG A 248 2.42 -14.99 5.50
C ARG A 248 2.05 -15.08 4.02
N VAL A 249 2.80 -15.88 3.26
CA VAL A 249 2.39 -16.28 1.90
C VAL A 249 1.22 -17.25 2.02
N ILE A 250 0.06 -16.88 1.50
CA ILE A 250 -1.17 -17.67 1.58
C ILE A 250 -1.60 -18.26 0.23
N ALA A 251 -1.08 -17.72 -0.88
CA ALA A 251 -1.30 -18.27 -2.21
C ALA A 251 -0.17 -17.89 -3.18
N ARG A 252 -0.13 -18.59 -4.32
CA ARG A 252 0.64 -18.22 -5.49
C ARG A 252 -0.33 -17.86 -6.63
N VAL A 253 0.05 -16.88 -7.44
CA VAL A 253 -0.74 -16.51 -8.62
C VAL A 253 -0.70 -17.62 -9.64
N THR A 254 -1.86 -18.15 -10.03
CA THR A 254 -1.96 -19.27 -10.98
C THR A 254 -1.75 -18.85 -12.44
N ASN A 255 -2.00 -17.57 -12.76
CA ASN A 255 -1.80 -16.98 -14.09
C ASN A 255 -0.88 -15.74 -13.99
N PRO A 256 0.47 -15.91 -13.94
CA PRO A 256 1.40 -14.79 -13.87
C PRO A 256 1.32 -13.82 -15.05
N ALA A 257 1.04 -14.32 -16.24
CA ALA A 257 0.89 -13.47 -17.44
C ALA A 257 -0.33 -12.53 -17.32
N GLY A 258 -1.47 -13.07 -16.88
CA GLY A 258 -2.66 -12.25 -16.62
C GLY A 258 -2.49 -11.29 -15.43
N PHE A 259 -1.65 -11.65 -14.45
CA PHE A 259 -1.32 -10.79 -13.32
C PHE A 259 -0.46 -9.58 -13.72
N ALA A 260 0.31 -9.67 -14.81
CA ALA A 260 1.25 -8.61 -15.21
C ALA A 260 0.57 -7.23 -15.36
N ARG A 261 -0.69 -7.18 -15.82
CA ARG A 261 -1.48 -5.94 -15.92
C ARG A 261 -1.63 -5.19 -14.58
N HIS A 262 -1.65 -5.91 -13.47
CA HIS A 262 -1.78 -5.34 -12.12
C HIS A 262 -0.41 -4.96 -11.50
N ALA A 263 0.69 -5.43 -12.11
CA ALA A 263 2.03 -5.22 -11.59
C ALA A 263 2.70 -3.92 -12.06
N MET A 264 2.23 -3.35 -13.18
CA MET A 264 2.92 -2.24 -13.86
C MET A 264 2.97 -0.97 -13.01
N PHE A 265 1.90 -0.62 -12.32
CA PHE A 265 1.83 0.60 -11.51
C PHE A 265 2.71 0.55 -10.25
N LYS A 266 3.11 -0.62 -9.77
CA LYS A 266 3.99 -0.75 -8.60
C LYS A 266 5.39 -0.17 -8.83
N GLY A 267 5.85 -0.06 -10.08
CA GLY A 267 7.20 0.38 -10.41
C GLY A 267 7.27 1.53 -11.40
N ASP A 268 6.22 2.32 -11.57
CA ASP A 268 6.12 3.41 -12.55
C ASP A 268 6.37 2.97 -14.01
N TYR A 269 6.31 1.68 -14.30
CA TYR A 269 6.61 1.16 -15.64
C TYR A 269 5.63 1.65 -16.70
N VAL A 270 4.40 1.99 -16.30
CA VAL A 270 3.36 2.51 -17.22
C VAL A 270 3.77 3.85 -17.80
N GLY A 271 4.31 4.76 -16.99
CA GLY A 271 4.73 6.06 -17.43
C GLY A 271 5.85 6.05 -18.49
N TRP A 272 6.66 4.98 -18.54
CA TRP A 272 7.69 4.85 -19.59
C TRP A 272 7.10 4.67 -21.00
N PHE A 273 5.85 4.24 -21.09
CA PHE A 273 5.17 3.97 -22.36
C PHE A 273 4.16 5.05 -22.72
N GLN A 274 3.67 5.80 -21.74
CA GLN A 274 2.64 6.82 -21.96
C GLN A 274 3.19 8.15 -22.52
N ASP A 275 4.48 8.46 -22.29
CA ASP A 275 5.13 9.64 -22.85
C ASP A 275 5.40 9.52 -24.37
N LYS A 276 5.20 8.32 -24.94
CA LYS A 276 5.30 8.08 -26.38
C LYS A 276 3.93 7.72 -26.89
N GLY A 277 3.41 8.52 -27.83
CA GLY A 277 2.18 8.18 -28.54
C GLY A 277 2.23 6.74 -29.07
N GLU A 278 1.10 6.05 -29.15
CA GLU A 278 1.04 4.68 -29.70
C GLU A 278 1.69 4.57 -31.08
N ASP A 279 1.64 5.66 -31.86
CA ASP A 279 2.21 5.78 -33.20
C ASP A 279 3.76 5.93 -33.20
N GLU A 280 4.37 6.28 -32.08
CA GLU A 280 5.83 6.43 -31.95
C GLU A 280 6.53 5.14 -31.50
N LEU A 281 5.77 4.14 -31.04
CA LEU A 281 6.34 2.86 -30.67
C LEU A 281 6.56 2.01 -31.93
N PRO A 282 7.78 1.51 -32.17
CA PRO A 282 7.99 0.59 -33.28
C PRO A 282 7.11 -0.63 -33.09
N PRO A 283 6.58 -1.22 -34.15
CA PRO A 283 5.78 -2.41 -34.04
C PRO A 283 6.53 -3.50 -33.26
N PRO A 284 5.84 -4.26 -32.40
CA PRO A 284 6.52 -5.28 -31.60
C PRO A 284 7.25 -6.26 -32.50
N PRO A 285 8.54 -6.54 -32.25
CA PRO A 285 9.32 -7.45 -33.07
C PRO A 285 8.65 -8.83 -33.09
N ASN A 286 8.58 -9.44 -34.25
CA ASN A 286 8.04 -10.80 -34.39
C ASN A 286 8.87 -11.82 -33.58
N ARG A 287 8.34 -13.06 -33.43
CA ARG A 287 8.99 -14.10 -32.60
C ARG A 287 10.43 -14.42 -33.00
N ARG A 288 10.73 -14.43 -34.31
CA ARG A 288 12.09 -14.71 -34.83
C ARG A 288 13.05 -13.56 -34.54
N GLU A 289 12.59 -12.35 -34.73
CA GLU A 289 13.34 -11.14 -34.47
C GLU A 289 13.64 -10.96 -32.98
N ARG A 290 12.66 -11.23 -32.10
CA ARG A 290 12.86 -11.27 -30.65
C ARG A 290 13.93 -12.30 -30.26
N ALA A 291 13.85 -13.51 -30.82
CA ALA A 291 14.83 -14.56 -30.52
C ALA A 291 16.24 -14.20 -30.99
N ARG A 292 16.35 -13.55 -32.15
CA ARG A 292 17.65 -13.08 -32.67
C ARG A 292 18.25 -11.99 -31.80
N ARG A 293 17.48 -10.94 -31.48
CA ARG A 293 17.91 -9.85 -30.60
C ARG A 293 18.34 -10.38 -29.23
N TRP A 294 17.58 -11.29 -28.67
CA TRP A 294 17.89 -11.93 -27.39
C TRP A 294 19.23 -12.67 -27.42
N LYS A 295 19.48 -13.46 -28.47
CA LYS A 295 20.76 -14.17 -28.62
C LYS A 295 21.93 -13.20 -28.68
N THR A 296 21.81 -12.14 -29.47
CA THR A 296 22.85 -11.10 -29.59
C THR A 296 23.10 -10.39 -28.24
N MET A 297 22.05 -10.10 -27.45
CA MET A 297 22.18 -9.46 -26.15
C MET A 297 22.86 -10.35 -25.09
N GLN A 298 22.83 -11.67 -25.24
CA GLN A 298 23.49 -12.60 -24.31
C GLN A 298 24.97 -12.81 -24.63
N GLU A 299 25.43 -12.32 -25.78
CA GLU A 299 26.86 -12.38 -26.20
C GLU A 299 27.65 -11.17 -25.65
N TYR A 300 27.01 -10.19 -24.99
CA TYR A 300 27.57 -9.07 -24.26
C TYR A 300 27.51 -9.28 -22.75
#